data_5ad19c1fe31c56ef66e813e66ce53d5a
#
_entry.id   5ad19c1fe31c56ef66e813e66ce53d5a
#
_cell.length_a   1.000
_cell.length_b   1.000
_cell.length_c   1.000
_cell.angle_alpha   90.00
_cell.angle_beta   90.00
_cell.angle_gamma   90.00
#
_symmetry.space_group_name_H-M   'P 1'
#
loop_
_entity.id
_entity.type
_entity.pdbx_description
1 polymer ?
#
loop_
_entity_poly.entity_id
_entity_poly.type
_entity_poly.pdbx_seq_one_letter_code
_entity_poly.pdbx_strand_id
1 'polypeptide(L)'
;MTLTAELVSWTHEKKCLKAVESLVKNDFCAVYCATQQEAFDIIIAEAEDAHTIGFGGSMSIVELGVEVRLREQGKEILNHAIAGLSRDEKMAILRRQLTCDLFLSGSNALTLSGELVNIDATGNRVAAMFFGPHKVIVVVGRNKLVDGTVHDAIIRVKNWATPPNSKRLKFKTPCASTGFCSDCNSPDRLCRVTTIIDRKPRFTDVRVLVVNEDLGF
;
A
#
# COMPACT_ATOMS: atom_id res chain seq x y z
N MET A 1 0.21 27.56 -14.20
CA MET A 1 -0.89 26.78 -13.56
C MET A 1 -2.09 27.68 -13.49
N THR A 2 -3.32 27.17 -13.67
CA THR A 2 -4.54 28.00 -13.49
C THR A 2 -4.83 28.16 -11.99
N LEU A 3 -5.53 29.23 -11.60
CA LEU A 3 -5.95 29.46 -10.21
C LEU A 3 -6.71 28.24 -9.63
N THR A 4 -7.57 27.62 -10.44
CA THR A 4 -8.29 26.39 -10.02
C THR A 4 -7.32 25.25 -9.70
N ALA A 5 -6.30 25.02 -10.52
CA ALA A 5 -5.31 23.96 -10.29
C ALA A 5 -4.49 24.25 -9.02
N GLU A 6 -4.15 25.49 -8.75
CA GLU A 6 -3.48 25.93 -7.53
C GLU A 6 -4.31 25.62 -6.28
N LEU A 7 -5.59 26.01 -6.28
CA LEU A 7 -6.51 25.78 -5.15
C LEU A 7 -6.78 24.27 -4.91
N VAL A 8 -6.90 23.49 -5.97
CA VAL A 8 -7.02 22.03 -5.88
C VAL A 8 -5.75 21.42 -5.29
N SER A 9 -4.57 21.85 -5.75
CA SER A 9 -3.28 21.39 -5.23
C SER A 9 -3.13 21.71 -3.74
N TRP A 10 -3.49 22.95 -3.34
CA TRP A 10 -3.52 23.35 -1.94
C TRP A 10 -4.46 22.46 -1.10
N THR A 11 -5.64 22.13 -1.62
CA THR A 11 -6.59 21.25 -0.91
C THR A 11 -6.00 19.85 -0.72
N HIS A 12 -5.34 19.28 -1.73
CA HIS A 12 -4.68 17.98 -1.62
C HIS A 12 -3.58 17.99 -0.57
N GLU A 13 -2.73 19.02 -0.57
CA GLU A 13 -1.69 19.20 0.45
C GLU A 13 -2.28 19.20 1.87
N LYS A 14 -3.35 20.01 2.09
CA LYS A 14 -4.00 20.08 3.41
C LYS A 14 -4.58 18.74 3.86
N LYS A 15 -5.17 17.97 2.94
CA LYS A 15 -5.65 16.61 3.25
C LYS A 15 -4.50 15.65 3.58
N CYS A 16 -3.39 15.70 2.85
CA CYS A 16 -2.20 14.90 3.15
C CYS A 16 -1.64 15.23 4.54
N LEU A 17 -1.47 16.51 4.84
CA LEU A 17 -0.98 16.97 6.16
C LEU A 17 -1.93 16.56 7.29
N LYS A 18 -3.23 16.65 7.07
CA LYS A 18 -4.25 16.20 8.05
C LYS A 18 -4.16 14.69 8.30
N ALA A 19 -3.99 13.89 7.25
CA ALA A 19 -3.82 12.46 7.37
C ALA A 19 -2.55 12.10 8.16
N VAL A 20 -1.43 12.79 7.90
CA VAL A 20 -0.17 12.62 8.66
C VAL A 20 -0.37 12.96 10.13
N GLU A 21 -1.01 14.09 10.45
CA GLU A 21 -1.32 14.49 11.83
C GLU A 21 -2.13 13.41 12.56
N SER A 22 -3.12 12.85 11.89
CA SER A 22 -3.99 11.79 12.45
C SER A 22 -3.25 10.47 12.63
N LEU A 23 -2.41 10.08 11.67
CA LEU A 23 -1.56 8.89 11.80
C LEU A 23 -0.61 9.01 12.99
N VAL A 24 0.01 10.18 13.20
CA VAL A 24 0.88 10.43 14.36
C VAL A 24 0.11 10.31 15.68
N LYS A 25 -1.13 10.82 15.74
CA LYS A 25 -2.03 10.63 16.91
C LYS A 25 -2.41 9.17 17.14
N ASN A 26 -2.38 8.35 16.09
CA ASN A 26 -2.61 6.92 16.13
C ASN A 26 -1.31 6.11 16.29
N ASP A 27 -0.25 6.73 16.81
CA ASP A 27 1.07 6.17 17.16
C ASP A 27 1.91 5.71 15.95
N PHE A 28 1.50 5.97 14.70
CA PHE A 28 2.33 5.67 13.53
C PHE A 28 3.48 6.67 13.40
N CYS A 29 4.64 6.19 12.93
CA CYS A 29 5.65 7.07 12.36
C CYS A 29 5.17 7.50 10.96
N ALA A 30 4.65 8.72 10.81
CA ALA A 30 4.10 9.19 9.55
C ALA A 30 4.85 10.41 9.03
N VAL A 31 5.08 10.44 7.70
CA VAL A 31 5.82 11.51 7.01
C VAL A 31 5.00 11.99 5.82
N TYR A 32 4.89 13.31 5.68
CA TYR A 32 4.41 13.94 4.45
C TYR A 32 5.55 13.99 3.43
N CYS A 33 5.27 13.57 2.21
CA CYS A 33 6.17 13.69 1.07
C CYS A 33 5.48 14.57 0.02
N ALA A 34 6.10 15.69 -0.36
CA ALA A 34 5.57 16.55 -1.40
C ALA A 34 5.60 15.85 -2.77
N THR A 35 6.59 14.98 -2.98
CA THR A 35 6.83 14.28 -4.25
C THR A 35 7.09 12.79 -4.03
N GLN A 36 6.96 12.02 -5.12
CA GLN A 36 7.37 10.62 -5.19
C GLN A 36 8.87 10.44 -4.93
N GLN A 37 9.69 11.40 -5.36
CA GLN A 37 11.14 11.35 -5.16
C GLN A 37 11.51 11.40 -3.67
N GLU A 38 10.84 12.25 -2.88
CA GLU A 38 11.05 12.30 -1.43
C GLU A 38 10.71 10.95 -0.77
N ALA A 39 9.61 10.33 -1.18
CA ALA A 39 9.24 9.01 -0.68
C ALA A 39 10.25 7.92 -1.09
N PHE A 40 10.75 7.98 -2.33
CA PHE A 40 11.82 7.11 -2.82
C PHE A 40 13.08 7.24 -1.94
N ASP A 41 13.55 8.48 -1.73
CA ASP A 41 14.78 8.74 -0.98
C ASP A 41 14.67 8.25 0.48
N ILE A 42 13.51 8.45 1.12
CA ILE A 42 13.24 7.93 2.47
C ILE A 42 13.29 6.41 2.49
N ILE A 43 12.67 5.72 1.51
CA ILE A 43 12.68 4.25 1.47
C ILE A 43 14.11 3.73 1.30
N ILE A 44 14.90 4.34 0.44
CA ILE A 44 16.30 3.92 0.21
C ILE A 44 17.14 4.10 1.47
N ALA A 45 16.98 5.22 2.17
CA ALA A 45 17.68 5.47 3.44
C ALA A 45 17.25 4.48 4.53
N GLU A 46 15.94 4.22 4.68
CA GLU A 46 15.40 3.27 5.66
C GLU A 46 15.78 1.79 5.38
N ALA A 47 16.17 1.51 4.15
CA ALA A 47 16.61 0.18 3.73
C ALA A 47 18.11 -0.06 3.97
N GLU A 48 18.88 0.91 4.48
CA GLU A 48 20.33 0.83 4.60
C GLU A 48 20.76 -0.44 5.36
N ASP A 49 20.20 -0.68 6.54
CA ASP A 49 20.52 -1.81 7.41
C ASP A 49 19.74 -3.10 7.08
N ALA A 50 18.78 -3.06 6.17
CA ALA A 50 17.99 -4.22 5.80
C ALA A 50 18.73 -5.10 4.81
N HIS A 51 18.77 -6.42 5.04
CA HIS A 51 19.31 -7.42 4.11
C HIS A 51 18.22 -7.98 3.20
N THR A 52 17.05 -8.28 3.78
CA THR A 52 15.91 -8.90 3.10
C THR A 52 14.76 -7.90 3.00
N ILE A 53 14.25 -7.68 1.77
CA ILE A 53 13.18 -6.72 1.53
C ILE A 53 11.99 -7.41 0.85
N GLY A 54 10.85 -7.42 1.55
CA GLY A 54 9.60 -7.99 1.08
C GLY A 54 8.74 -6.96 0.33
N PHE A 55 8.10 -7.41 -0.76
CA PHE A 55 7.19 -6.57 -1.58
C PHE A 55 5.76 -7.10 -1.55
N GLY A 56 4.83 -6.29 -1.04
CA GLY A 56 3.41 -6.63 -0.90
C GLY A 56 2.59 -6.60 -2.20
N GLY A 57 3.22 -6.43 -3.37
CA GLY A 57 2.53 -6.36 -4.66
C GLY A 57 1.78 -5.06 -4.90
N SER A 58 2.15 -3.97 -4.23
CA SER A 58 1.56 -2.64 -4.34
C SER A 58 2.01 -1.92 -5.61
N MET A 59 1.05 -1.40 -6.39
CA MET A 59 1.36 -0.55 -7.55
C MET A 59 2.05 0.75 -7.14
N SER A 60 1.73 1.33 -5.98
CA SER A 60 2.44 2.53 -5.48
C SER A 60 3.94 2.28 -5.31
N ILE A 61 4.32 1.10 -4.82
CA ILE A 61 5.74 0.73 -4.68
C ILE A 61 6.38 0.46 -6.04
N VAL A 62 5.63 -0.14 -6.97
CA VAL A 62 6.10 -0.39 -8.35
C VAL A 62 6.37 0.93 -9.07
N GLU A 63 5.46 1.90 -8.97
CA GLU A 63 5.57 3.22 -9.61
C GLU A 63 6.72 4.05 -9.04
N LEU A 64 7.04 3.91 -7.75
CA LEU A 64 8.24 4.51 -7.16
C LEU A 64 9.56 3.95 -7.72
N GLY A 65 9.56 2.71 -8.26
CA GLY A 65 10.75 2.12 -8.87
C GLY A 65 11.87 1.72 -7.90
N VAL A 66 11.61 1.66 -6.60
CA VAL A 66 12.63 1.39 -5.56
C VAL A 66 13.28 0.02 -5.67
N GLU A 67 12.59 -0.98 -6.29
CA GLU A 67 13.11 -2.35 -6.39
C GLU A 67 14.44 -2.41 -7.15
N VAL A 68 14.58 -1.66 -8.25
CA VAL A 68 15.79 -1.64 -9.05
C VAL A 68 16.97 -1.14 -8.21
N ARG A 69 16.79 -0.01 -7.53
CA ARG A 69 17.83 0.59 -6.69
C ARG A 69 18.25 -0.30 -5.53
N LEU A 70 17.29 -0.97 -4.88
CA LEU A 70 17.56 -1.90 -3.78
C LEU A 70 18.34 -3.13 -4.24
N ARG A 71 18.06 -3.66 -5.45
CA ARG A 71 18.85 -4.73 -6.06
C ARG A 71 20.30 -4.30 -6.36
N GLU A 72 20.48 -3.09 -6.89
CA GLU A 72 21.81 -2.51 -7.15
C GLU A 72 22.64 -2.38 -5.87
N GLN A 73 21.98 -2.14 -4.73
CA GLN A 73 22.59 -2.10 -3.40
C GLN A 73 22.86 -3.50 -2.80
N GLY A 74 22.61 -4.58 -3.55
CA GLY A 74 22.85 -5.95 -3.11
C GLY A 74 21.81 -6.50 -2.11
N LYS A 75 20.63 -5.87 -1.98
CA LYS A 75 19.57 -6.36 -1.10
C LYS A 75 18.90 -7.61 -1.68
N GLU A 76 18.56 -8.57 -0.82
CA GLU A 76 17.75 -9.73 -1.22
C GLU A 76 16.28 -9.32 -1.34
N ILE A 77 15.73 -9.39 -2.56
CA ILE A 77 14.38 -8.97 -2.86
C ILE A 77 13.40 -10.14 -2.85
N LEU A 78 12.47 -10.12 -1.92
CA LEU A 78 11.39 -11.10 -1.79
C LEU A 78 10.15 -10.60 -2.53
N ASN A 79 10.11 -10.78 -3.85
CA ASN A 79 8.99 -10.37 -4.70
C ASN A 79 8.30 -11.60 -5.31
N HIS A 80 7.08 -11.87 -4.85
CA HIS A 80 6.25 -12.99 -5.31
C HIS A 80 5.56 -12.76 -6.67
N ALA A 81 5.69 -11.55 -7.24
CA ALA A 81 5.10 -11.18 -8.54
C ALA A 81 6.04 -11.45 -9.71
N ILE A 82 7.26 -11.97 -9.48
CA ILE A 82 8.19 -12.35 -10.53
C ILE A 82 7.56 -13.42 -11.41
N ALA A 83 7.68 -13.24 -12.74
CA ALA A 83 7.16 -14.19 -13.71
C ALA A 83 7.94 -15.52 -13.67
N GLY A 84 7.26 -16.63 -13.95
CA GLY A 84 7.87 -17.96 -14.04
C GLY A 84 8.00 -18.71 -12.71
N LEU A 85 7.68 -18.11 -11.58
CA LEU A 85 7.67 -18.81 -10.29
C LEU A 85 6.59 -19.89 -10.24
N SER A 86 6.97 -21.10 -9.83
CA SER A 86 6.05 -22.16 -9.45
C SER A 86 5.19 -21.74 -8.24
N ARG A 87 4.12 -22.49 -7.99
CA ARG A 87 3.26 -22.25 -6.83
C ARG A 87 4.03 -22.36 -5.51
N ASP A 88 4.91 -23.34 -5.40
CA ASP A 88 5.66 -23.60 -4.17
C ASP A 88 6.72 -22.54 -3.92
N GLU A 89 7.46 -22.12 -4.94
CA GLU A 89 8.40 -20.99 -4.86
C GLU A 89 7.67 -19.69 -4.45
N LYS A 90 6.53 -19.41 -5.07
CA LYS A 90 5.70 -18.27 -4.70
C LYS A 90 5.27 -18.33 -3.23
N MET A 91 4.82 -19.50 -2.76
CA MET A 91 4.42 -19.68 -1.35
C MET A 91 5.60 -19.56 -0.40
N ALA A 92 6.78 -20.03 -0.78
CA ALA A 92 8.00 -19.85 0.01
C ALA A 92 8.36 -18.36 0.16
N ILE A 93 8.31 -17.59 -0.94
CA ILE A 93 8.54 -16.14 -0.90
C ILE A 93 7.50 -15.44 0.00
N LEU A 94 6.21 -15.74 -0.15
CA LEU A 94 5.14 -15.14 0.66
C LEU A 94 5.34 -15.38 2.16
N ARG A 95 5.82 -16.58 2.55
CA ARG A 95 6.13 -16.90 3.95
C ARG A 95 7.38 -16.16 4.43
N ARG A 96 8.42 -16.08 3.60
CA ARG A 96 9.64 -15.32 3.94
C ARG A 96 9.38 -13.82 4.09
N GLN A 97 8.39 -13.27 3.38
CA GLN A 97 7.98 -11.88 3.56
C GLN A 97 7.48 -11.57 4.98
N LEU A 98 6.98 -12.57 5.72
CA LEU A 98 6.55 -12.40 7.11
C LEU A 98 7.71 -12.29 8.11
N THR A 99 8.93 -12.57 7.68
CA THR A 99 10.14 -12.55 8.55
C THR A 99 11.27 -11.75 7.92
N CYS A 100 10.98 -10.87 6.97
CA CYS A 100 11.99 -10.02 6.34
C CYS A 100 12.34 -8.81 7.23
N ASP A 101 13.49 -8.19 6.94
CA ASP A 101 13.94 -7.02 7.68
C ASP A 101 13.06 -5.81 7.38
N LEU A 102 12.73 -5.58 6.12
CA LEU A 102 11.89 -4.48 5.66
C LEU A 102 10.77 -4.99 4.74
N PHE A 103 9.53 -4.62 5.01
CA PHE A 103 8.40 -4.91 4.13
C PHE A 103 7.84 -3.64 3.51
N LEU A 104 7.79 -3.59 2.18
CA LEU A 104 7.29 -2.45 1.42
C LEU A 104 5.89 -2.74 0.88
N SER A 105 4.93 -1.88 1.21
CA SER A 105 3.55 -2.01 0.77
C SER A 105 2.91 -0.64 0.54
N GLY A 106 1.71 -0.65 -0.05
CA GLY A 106 0.78 0.48 0.00
C GLY A 106 -0.44 0.13 0.83
N SER A 107 -1.25 1.11 1.17
CA SER A 107 -2.62 0.88 1.65
C SER A 107 -3.60 1.08 0.51
N ASN A 108 -4.73 0.36 0.55
CA ASN A 108 -5.79 0.56 -0.45
C ASN A 108 -6.59 1.84 -0.18
N ALA A 109 -6.72 2.25 1.08
CA ALA A 109 -7.28 3.53 1.47
C ALA A 109 -6.68 3.98 2.81
N LEU A 110 -6.69 5.29 3.05
CA LEU A 110 -6.35 5.94 4.30
C LEU A 110 -7.41 6.99 4.59
N THR A 111 -8.08 6.88 5.74
CA THR A 111 -9.03 7.92 6.17
C THR A 111 -8.30 9.16 6.67
N LEU A 112 -8.95 10.32 6.67
CA LEU A 112 -8.38 11.52 7.28
C LEU A 112 -8.28 11.45 8.82
N SER A 113 -8.92 10.47 9.45
CA SER A 113 -8.77 10.12 10.87
C SER A 113 -7.60 9.17 11.14
N GLY A 114 -6.95 8.62 10.11
CA GLY A 114 -5.68 7.89 10.21
C GLY A 114 -5.82 6.37 10.25
N GLU A 115 -6.96 5.80 9.83
CA GLU A 115 -7.13 4.35 9.70
C GLU A 115 -6.64 3.87 8.34
N LEU A 116 -5.77 2.84 8.32
CA LEU A 116 -5.33 2.14 7.11
C LEU A 116 -6.32 1.03 6.78
N VAL A 117 -7.00 1.14 5.64
CA VAL A 117 -8.03 0.16 5.22
C VAL A 117 -7.54 -0.62 4.02
N ASN A 118 -7.56 -1.94 4.14
CA ASN A 118 -7.05 -2.84 3.12
C ASN A 118 -7.99 -4.03 2.87
N ILE A 119 -8.06 -4.47 1.61
CA ILE A 119 -8.74 -5.70 1.21
C ILE A 119 -7.77 -6.58 0.43
N ASP A 120 -7.66 -7.83 0.86
CA ASP A 120 -6.75 -8.84 0.30
C ASP A 120 -7.48 -10.10 -0.15
N ALA A 121 -6.85 -10.83 -1.07
CA ALA A 121 -7.30 -12.15 -1.50
C ALA A 121 -6.72 -13.27 -0.62
N THR A 122 -5.41 -13.23 -0.39
CA THR A 122 -4.66 -14.28 0.33
C THR A 122 -4.42 -13.91 1.79
N GLY A 123 -4.38 -12.61 2.09
CA GLY A 123 -4.09 -12.10 3.44
C GLY A 123 -2.60 -11.95 3.75
N ASN A 124 -1.71 -12.36 2.83
CA ASN A 124 -0.26 -12.31 3.04
C ASN A 124 0.26 -10.88 3.23
N ARG A 125 -0.22 -9.94 2.41
CA ARG A 125 0.18 -8.53 2.48
C ARG A 125 -0.27 -7.90 3.80
N VAL A 126 -1.53 -8.03 4.12
CA VAL A 126 -2.07 -7.44 5.35
C VAL A 126 -1.47 -8.07 6.59
N ALA A 127 -1.23 -9.40 6.62
CA ALA A 127 -0.53 -10.05 7.72
C ALA A 127 0.86 -9.42 7.96
N ALA A 128 1.66 -9.24 6.89
CA ALA A 128 2.98 -8.60 6.98
C ALA A 128 2.90 -7.12 7.39
N MET A 129 1.80 -6.43 7.12
CA MET A 129 1.64 -5.00 7.48
C MET A 129 1.50 -4.77 8.98
N PHE A 130 0.96 -5.74 9.74
CA PHE A 130 0.73 -5.54 11.17
C PHE A 130 1.51 -6.52 12.06
N PHE A 131 2.06 -7.61 11.51
CA PHE A 131 2.87 -8.54 12.29
C PHE A 131 3.82 -9.35 11.41
N GLY A 132 5.09 -9.46 11.83
CA GLY A 132 6.09 -10.33 11.23
C GLY A 132 7.39 -9.60 10.88
N PRO A 133 7.45 -8.76 9.84
CA PRO A 133 8.64 -8.01 9.47
C PRO A 133 9.16 -7.12 10.61
N HIS A 134 10.48 -6.89 10.65
CA HIS A 134 11.07 -5.98 11.64
C HIS A 134 10.59 -4.54 11.44
N LYS A 135 10.51 -4.09 10.18
CA LYS A 135 10.01 -2.78 9.78
C LYS A 135 9.04 -2.88 8.61
N VAL A 136 8.02 -2.05 8.59
CA VAL A 136 7.06 -1.92 7.50
C VAL A 136 6.99 -0.48 7.03
N ILE A 137 7.13 -0.24 5.73
CA ILE A 137 6.86 1.06 5.11
C ILE A 137 5.61 0.95 4.24
N VAL A 138 4.62 1.78 4.56
CA VAL A 138 3.35 1.87 3.82
C VAL A 138 3.33 3.18 3.05
N VAL A 139 3.27 3.11 1.71
CA VAL A 139 3.17 4.29 0.85
C VAL A 139 1.73 4.51 0.43
N VAL A 140 1.25 5.73 0.63
CA VAL A 140 -0.12 6.14 0.30
C VAL A 140 -0.09 7.42 -0.54
N GLY A 141 -0.47 7.33 -1.81
CA GLY A 141 -0.69 8.50 -2.67
C GLY A 141 -1.96 9.26 -2.26
N ARG A 142 -2.00 10.57 -2.53
CA ARG A 142 -3.15 11.45 -2.22
C ARG A 142 -4.49 10.94 -2.78
N ASN A 143 -4.45 10.21 -3.91
CA ASN A 143 -5.63 9.59 -4.53
C ASN A 143 -6.28 8.49 -3.68
N LYS A 144 -5.65 8.08 -2.59
CA LYS A 144 -6.14 7.06 -1.64
C LYS A 144 -6.68 7.63 -0.34
N LEU A 145 -6.60 8.93 -0.16
CA LEU A 145 -7.17 9.61 1.01
C LEU A 145 -8.69 9.62 0.92
N VAL A 146 -9.34 9.30 2.02
CA VAL A 146 -10.81 9.26 2.16
C VAL A 146 -11.24 10.25 3.22
N ASP A 147 -11.98 11.28 2.78
CA ASP A 147 -12.62 12.25 3.66
C ASP A 147 -13.98 11.68 4.07
N GLY A 148 -13.96 10.78 5.05
CA GLY A 148 -15.13 10.02 5.48
C GLY A 148 -14.77 8.95 6.50
N THR A 149 -15.67 8.00 6.67
CA THR A 149 -15.56 6.90 7.62
C THR A 149 -14.76 5.72 7.06
N VAL A 150 -14.45 4.75 7.92
CA VAL A 150 -13.92 3.43 7.51
C VAL A 150 -14.84 2.75 6.47
N HIS A 151 -16.15 2.94 6.57
CA HIS A 151 -17.11 2.40 5.59
C HIS A 151 -16.89 3.01 4.20
N ASP A 152 -16.70 4.33 4.14
CA ASP A 152 -16.39 5.04 2.88
C ASP A 152 -15.05 4.58 2.30
N ALA A 153 -14.07 4.31 3.15
CA ALA A 153 -12.80 3.73 2.75
C ALA A 153 -12.97 2.33 2.14
N ILE A 154 -13.80 1.46 2.74
CA ILE A 154 -14.14 0.15 2.16
C ILE A 154 -14.83 0.30 0.81
N ILE A 155 -15.76 1.25 0.68
CA ILE A 155 -16.44 1.56 -0.59
C ILE A 155 -15.41 1.99 -1.65
N ARG A 156 -14.47 2.88 -1.28
CA ARG A 156 -13.37 3.27 -2.19
C ARG A 156 -12.57 2.05 -2.65
N VAL A 157 -12.17 1.19 -1.72
CA VAL A 157 -11.38 -0.01 -2.08
C VAL A 157 -12.13 -0.90 -3.06
N LYS A 158 -13.42 -1.16 -2.81
CA LYS A 158 -14.24 -2.02 -3.68
C LYS A 158 -14.49 -1.42 -5.06
N ASN A 159 -14.68 -0.10 -5.16
CA ASN A 159 -15.09 0.54 -6.41
C ASN A 159 -13.93 1.14 -7.21
N TRP A 160 -12.82 1.52 -6.56
CA TRP A 160 -11.71 2.20 -7.23
C TRP A 160 -10.44 1.34 -7.28
N ALA A 161 -10.07 0.66 -6.20
CA ALA A 161 -8.83 -0.11 -6.15
C ALA A 161 -9.00 -1.54 -6.70
N THR A 162 -10.10 -2.21 -6.36
CA THR A 162 -10.29 -3.63 -6.69
C THR A 162 -10.50 -3.90 -8.19
N PRO A 163 -11.34 -3.15 -8.95
CA PRO A 163 -11.57 -3.45 -10.35
C PRO A 163 -10.30 -3.39 -11.21
N PRO A 164 -9.51 -2.31 -11.22
CA PRO A 164 -8.27 -2.25 -12.00
C PRO A 164 -7.24 -3.29 -11.52
N ASN A 165 -7.15 -3.56 -10.21
CA ASN A 165 -6.26 -4.59 -9.69
C ASN A 165 -6.66 -6.00 -10.14
N SER A 166 -7.95 -6.31 -10.14
CA SER A 166 -8.47 -7.59 -10.62
C SER A 166 -8.19 -7.77 -12.11
N LYS A 167 -8.38 -6.72 -12.91
CA LYS A 167 -8.07 -6.72 -14.35
C LYS A 167 -6.56 -6.91 -14.59
N ARG A 168 -5.70 -6.20 -13.87
CA ARG A 168 -4.23 -6.32 -13.93
C ARG A 168 -3.76 -7.74 -13.63
N LEU A 169 -4.34 -8.37 -12.61
CA LEU A 169 -4.02 -9.73 -12.18
C LEU A 169 -4.70 -10.81 -13.00
N LYS A 170 -5.50 -10.44 -14.00
CA LYS A 170 -6.24 -11.33 -14.93
C LYS A 170 -7.21 -12.29 -14.21
N PHE A 171 -7.79 -11.86 -13.08
CA PHE A 171 -8.82 -12.63 -12.39
C PHE A 171 -10.18 -12.56 -13.11
N LYS A 172 -10.90 -13.67 -13.10
CA LYS A 172 -12.22 -13.79 -13.74
C LYS A 172 -13.32 -13.34 -12.78
N THR A 173 -13.29 -12.05 -12.43
CA THR A 173 -14.33 -11.42 -11.59
C THR A 173 -15.20 -10.48 -12.42
N PRO A 174 -16.47 -10.25 -12.06
CA PRO A 174 -17.33 -9.30 -12.77
C PRO A 174 -16.69 -7.91 -12.87
N CYS A 175 -16.10 -7.40 -11.79
CA CYS A 175 -15.48 -6.07 -11.75
C CYS A 175 -14.27 -5.93 -12.67
N ALA A 176 -13.54 -7.01 -12.99
CA ALA A 176 -12.45 -6.98 -13.97
C ALA A 176 -12.95 -6.72 -15.41
N SER A 177 -14.21 -7.06 -15.69
CA SER A 177 -14.85 -6.87 -17.00
C SER A 177 -15.66 -5.58 -17.05
N THR A 178 -16.43 -5.27 -16.00
CA THR A 178 -17.38 -4.15 -15.98
C THR A 178 -16.75 -2.84 -15.47
N GLY A 179 -15.67 -2.91 -14.67
CA GLY A 179 -15.12 -1.77 -13.95
C GLY A 179 -15.84 -1.45 -12.62
N PHE A 180 -16.92 -2.15 -12.30
CA PHE A 180 -17.77 -1.87 -11.13
C PHE A 180 -17.84 -3.05 -10.18
N CYS A 181 -17.84 -2.77 -8.87
CA CYS A 181 -18.06 -3.78 -7.85
C CYS A 181 -19.54 -4.20 -7.82
N SER A 182 -19.79 -5.50 -7.88
CA SER A 182 -21.12 -6.11 -7.71
C SER A 182 -21.21 -6.99 -6.46
N ASP A 183 -20.26 -6.86 -5.53
CA ASP A 183 -20.08 -7.71 -4.35
C ASP A 183 -20.21 -9.21 -4.67
N CYS A 184 -19.53 -9.62 -5.71
CA CYS A 184 -19.65 -10.92 -6.36
C CYS A 184 -19.26 -12.09 -5.44
N ASN A 185 -19.77 -13.27 -5.75
CA ASN A 185 -19.35 -14.55 -5.16
C ASN A 185 -18.54 -15.40 -6.17
N SER A 186 -17.70 -14.77 -6.99
CA SER A 186 -16.83 -15.46 -7.93
C SER A 186 -15.81 -16.34 -7.17
N PRO A 187 -15.48 -17.55 -7.70
CA PRO A 187 -14.36 -18.34 -7.18
C PRO A 187 -13.03 -17.56 -7.16
N ASP A 188 -12.86 -16.64 -8.10
CA ASP A 188 -11.69 -15.76 -8.24
C ASP A 188 -11.80 -14.45 -7.43
N ARG A 189 -12.80 -14.31 -6.55
CA ARG A 189 -12.99 -13.09 -5.73
C ARG A 189 -11.70 -12.71 -5.01
N LEU A 190 -11.26 -11.46 -5.19
CA LEU A 190 -10.12 -10.87 -4.47
C LEU A 190 -10.49 -10.34 -3.08
N CYS A 191 -11.74 -9.89 -2.91
CA CYS A 191 -12.20 -9.27 -1.66
C CYS A 191 -12.55 -10.35 -0.62
N ARG A 192 -11.52 -10.99 0.00
CA ARG A 192 -11.71 -12.09 0.96
C ARG A 192 -11.37 -11.71 2.39
N VAL A 193 -10.38 -10.84 2.58
CA VAL A 193 -9.91 -10.40 3.89
C VAL A 193 -9.95 -8.88 3.92
N THR A 194 -10.73 -8.30 4.81
CA THR A 194 -10.76 -6.86 5.06
C THR A 194 -10.05 -6.59 6.37
N THR A 195 -9.07 -5.69 6.38
CA THR A 195 -8.36 -5.27 7.58
C THR A 195 -8.45 -3.77 7.74
N ILE A 196 -8.59 -3.35 8.98
CA ILE A 196 -8.57 -1.96 9.43
C ILE A 196 -7.48 -1.89 10.49
N ILE A 197 -6.50 -1.03 10.29
CA ILE A 197 -5.47 -0.78 11.28
C ILE A 197 -5.72 0.62 11.84
N ASP A 198 -6.40 0.68 12.99
CA ASP A 198 -6.83 1.92 13.63
C ASP A 198 -5.66 2.66 14.28
N ARG A 199 -4.72 1.89 14.86
CA ARG A 199 -3.51 2.38 15.51
C ARG A 199 -2.32 1.51 15.14
N LYS A 200 -1.12 2.06 15.28
CA LYS A 200 0.11 1.30 15.03
C LYS A 200 0.15 0.03 15.89
N PRO A 201 0.36 -1.14 15.30
CA PRO A 201 0.54 -2.38 16.06
C PRO A 201 1.66 -2.24 17.09
N ARG A 202 1.46 -2.84 18.26
CA ARG A 202 2.29 -2.58 19.44
C ARG A 202 3.79 -2.89 19.23
N PHE A 203 4.10 -3.95 18.50
CA PHE A 203 5.47 -4.46 18.36
C PHE A 203 6.05 -4.29 16.95
N THR A 204 5.26 -3.86 15.98
CA THR A 204 5.72 -3.66 14.60
C THR A 204 6.09 -2.21 14.39
N ASP A 205 7.29 -1.95 13.87
CA ASP A 205 7.68 -0.61 13.43
C ASP A 205 7.02 -0.32 12.08
N VAL A 206 5.95 0.50 12.10
CA VAL A 206 5.20 0.87 10.90
C VAL A 206 5.39 2.34 10.61
N ARG A 207 6.01 2.63 9.47
CA ARG A 207 6.14 3.97 8.91
C ARG A 207 5.15 4.16 7.76
N VAL A 208 4.45 5.29 7.73
CA VAL A 208 3.51 5.64 6.67
C VAL A 208 4.02 6.88 5.93
N LEU A 209 4.25 6.76 4.62
CA LEU A 209 4.62 7.88 3.75
C LEU A 209 3.37 8.32 2.99
N VAL A 210 2.89 9.52 3.28
CA VAL A 210 1.74 10.13 2.60
C VAL A 210 2.27 11.07 1.52
N VAL A 211 2.09 10.66 0.27
CA VAL A 211 2.65 11.35 -0.91
C VAL A 211 1.60 12.24 -1.56
N ASN A 212 1.93 13.54 -1.76
CA ASN A 212 1.03 14.50 -2.40
C ASN A 212 1.02 14.37 -3.93
N GLU A 213 1.11 13.15 -4.42
CA GLU A 213 0.95 12.76 -5.82
C GLU A 213 0.07 11.52 -5.91
N ASP A 214 -0.51 11.29 -7.08
CA ASP A 214 -1.31 10.09 -7.32
C ASP A 214 -0.39 8.89 -7.51
N LEU A 215 -0.61 7.80 -6.77
CA LEU A 215 0.20 6.58 -6.78
C LEU A 215 -0.65 5.32 -6.71
N GLY A 216 -0.56 4.48 -7.75
CA GLY A 216 -1.36 3.26 -7.88
C GLY A 216 -2.87 3.56 -7.88
N PHE A 217 -3.69 2.59 -7.44
CA PHE A 217 -5.16 2.71 -7.44
C PHE A 217 -5.75 2.64 -6.05
#